data_90cf219d8ba10a18e8d8e94c777dec69
#
_entry.id   90cf219d8ba10a18e8d8e94c777dec69
#
_cell.length_a   1.000
_cell.length_b   1.000
_cell.length_c   1.000
_cell.angle_alpha   90.00
_cell.angle_beta   90.00
_cell.angle_gamma   90.00
#
_symmetry.space_group_name_H-M   'P 1'
#
loop_
_entity.id
_entity.type
_entity.pdbx_description
1 polymer ?
#
loop_
_entity_poly.entity_id
_entity_poly.type
_entity_poly.pdbx_seq_one_letter_code
_entity_poly.pdbx_strand_id
1 'polypeptide(L)'
;MPAFTTTRLTCSPLQEQDWPFFLALQQDPDVMRFVAQDRPLAEIREAFDSRLMPWTPGCAHWLCLVVRDTASQTPLGVTGYIHREQDCAEVGFLFAPVAQGKGYGFESLQALCDFAFTQGNI
;
A
#
# COMPACT_ATOMS: atom_id res chain seq x y z
N MET A 1 12.77 -1.02 8.56
CA MET A 1 13.32 0.12 7.79
C MET A 1 12.24 0.71 6.90
N PRO A 2 11.87 1.99 7.03
CA PRO A 2 10.88 2.56 6.11
C PRO A 2 11.45 2.70 4.70
N ALA A 3 10.59 2.60 3.71
CA ALA A 3 10.95 2.87 2.33
C ALA A 3 11.10 4.38 2.10
N PHE A 4 10.17 5.16 2.68
CA PHE A 4 10.24 6.61 2.65
C PHE A 4 9.35 7.19 3.75
N THR A 5 9.54 8.45 4.03
CA THR A 5 8.72 9.19 4.99
C THR A 5 8.27 10.51 4.37
N THR A 6 7.16 11.05 4.89
CA THR A 6 6.68 12.38 4.56
C THR A 6 6.56 13.18 5.85
N THR A 7 6.00 14.38 5.77
CA THR A 7 5.80 15.24 6.94
C THR A 7 5.01 14.52 8.05
N ARG A 8 3.99 13.73 7.68
CA ARG A 8 3.10 13.08 8.65
C ARG A 8 3.17 11.56 8.62
N LEU A 9 3.76 10.97 7.59
CA LEU A 9 3.60 9.55 7.30
C LEU A 9 4.94 8.83 7.23
N THR A 10 4.93 7.56 7.67
CA THR A 10 6.02 6.61 7.50
C THR A 10 5.49 5.44 6.69
N CYS A 11 6.13 5.15 5.56
CA CYS A 11 5.72 4.07 4.67
C CYS A 11 6.78 2.98 4.68
N SER A 12 6.42 1.78 5.14
CA SER A 12 7.33 0.65 5.33
C SER A 12 6.82 -0.58 4.62
N PRO A 13 7.71 -1.47 4.16
CA PRO A 13 7.28 -2.70 3.50
C PRO A 13 6.34 -3.52 4.37
N LEU A 14 5.34 -4.15 3.72
CA LEU A 14 4.40 -5.04 4.38
C LEU A 14 5.12 -6.21 5.03
N GLN A 15 4.71 -6.59 6.25
CA GLN A 15 5.28 -7.70 6.99
C GLN A 15 4.17 -8.64 7.44
N GLU A 16 4.55 -9.87 7.83
CA GLU A 16 3.60 -10.89 8.27
C GLU A 16 2.72 -10.39 9.42
N GLN A 17 3.29 -9.60 10.31
CA GLN A 17 2.57 -9.03 11.46
C GLN A 17 1.49 -8.04 11.05
N ASP A 18 1.49 -7.59 9.80
CA ASP A 18 0.50 -6.64 9.28
C ASP A 18 -0.77 -7.32 8.78
N TRP A 19 -0.84 -8.66 8.84
CA TRP A 19 -1.99 -9.42 8.36
C TRP A 19 -3.33 -8.95 8.92
N PRO A 20 -3.49 -8.77 10.25
CA PRO A 20 -4.77 -8.34 10.78
C PRO A 20 -5.24 -6.99 10.19
N PHE A 21 -4.31 -6.06 10.02
CA PHE A 21 -4.63 -4.75 9.46
C PHE A 21 -5.00 -4.86 7.97
N PHE A 22 -4.21 -5.61 7.22
CA PHE A 22 -4.47 -5.82 5.79
C PHE A 22 -5.85 -6.47 5.59
N LEU A 23 -6.15 -7.50 6.37
CA LEU A 23 -7.44 -8.19 6.30
C LEU A 23 -8.59 -7.24 6.62
N ALA A 24 -8.45 -6.43 7.66
CA ALA A 24 -9.48 -5.48 8.05
C ALA A 24 -9.79 -4.49 6.92
N LEU A 25 -8.77 -4.00 6.23
CA LEU A 25 -8.97 -3.11 5.09
C LEU A 25 -9.74 -3.81 3.97
N GLN A 26 -9.38 -5.05 3.65
CA GLN A 26 -9.98 -5.80 2.56
C GLN A 26 -11.43 -6.19 2.85
N GLN A 27 -11.82 -6.26 4.12
CA GLN A 27 -13.17 -6.63 4.52
C GLN A 27 -14.05 -5.44 4.87
N ASP A 28 -13.51 -4.24 4.90
CA ASP A 28 -14.26 -3.03 5.24
C ASP A 28 -15.06 -2.56 4.02
N PRO A 29 -16.41 -2.53 4.08
CA PRO A 29 -17.22 -2.13 2.93
C PRO A 29 -16.98 -0.69 2.50
N ASP A 30 -16.65 0.21 3.42
CA ASP A 30 -16.35 1.60 3.07
C ASP A 30 -15.03 1.71 2.32
N VAL A 31 -14.04 0.91 2.68
CA VAL A 31 -12.75 0.87 1.99
C VAL A 31 -12.90 0.28 0.60
N MET A 32 -13.65 -0.81 0.48
CA MET A 32 -13.74 -1.60 -0.75
C MET A 32 -14.90 -1.21 -1.66
N ARG A 33 -15.59 -0.11 -1.36
CA ARG A 33 -16.82 0.29 -2.06
C ARG A 33 -16.63 0.40 -3.57
N PHE A 34 -15.49 0.91 -4.02
CA PHE A 34 -15.18 1.10 -5.44
C PHE A 34 -14.14 0.12 -5.95
N VAL A 35 -13.86 -0.94 -5.20
CA VAL A 35 -12.88 -1.96 -5.54
C VAL A 35 -13.62 -3.30 -5.61
N ALA A 36 -12.92 -4.41 -5.61
CA ALA A 36 -13.55 -5.73 -5.57
C ALA A 36 -14.23 -5.94 -4.21
N GLN A 37 -15.47 -6.44 -4.22
CA GLN A 37 -16.21 -6.76 -3.02
C GLN A 37 -16.34 -8.27 -2.87
N ASP A 38 -16.69 -8.72 -1.66
CA ASP A 38 -17.00 -10.11 -1.37
C ASP A 38 -15.88 -11.08 -1.77
N ARG A 39 -14.63 -10.65 -1.60
CA ARG A 39 -13.51 -11.53 -1.88
C ARG A 39 -13.40 -12.63 -0.82
N PRO A 40 -13.22 -13.89 -1.25
CA PRO A 40 -12.99 -14.97 -0.29
C PRO A 40 -11.74 -14.74 0.55
N LEU A 41 -11.75 -15.22 1.81
CA LEU A 41 -10.61 -15.09 2.70
C LEU A 41 -9.34 -15.66 2.09
N ALA A 42 -9.45 -16.82 1.43
CA ALA A 42 -8.29 -17.46 0.79
C ALA A 42 -7.67 -16.56 -0.28
N GLU A 43 -8.50 -15.85 -1.04
CA GLU A 43 -8.02 -14.94 -2.08
C GLU A 43 -7.31 -13.73 -1.47
N ILE A 44 -7.84 -13.20 -0.38
CA ILE A 44 -7.23 -12.09 0.34
C ILE A 44 -5.86 -12.51 0.90
N ARG A 45 -5.78 -13.71 1.49
CA ARG A 45 -4.53 -14.24 2.03
C ARG A 45 -3.49 -14.45 0.92
N GLU A 46 -3.93 -14.96 -0.22
CA GLU A 46 -3.04 -15.15 -1.37
C GLU A 46 -2.45 -13.82 -1.84
N ALA A 47 -3.28 -12.77 -1.91
CA ALA A 47 -2.81 -11.44 -2.26
C ALA A 47 -1.80 -10.90 -1.23
N PHE A 48 -2.07 -11.11 0.06
CA PHE A 48 -1.17 -10.70 1.13
C PHE A 48 0.18 -11.42 1.00
N ASP A 49 0.16 -12.73 0.82
CA ASP A 49 1.38 -13.52 0.71
C ASP A 49 2.24 -13.09 -0.48
N SER A 50 1.60 -12.77 -1.61
CA SER A 50 2.35 -12.32 -2.79
C SER A 50 3.07 -10.99 -2.53
N ARG A 51 2.48 -10.14 -1.69
CA ARG A 51 3.06 -8.83 -1.36
C ARG A 51 4.13 -8.90 -0.28
N LEU A 52 4.28 -10.04 0.39
CA LEU A 52 5.38 -10.27 1.35
C LEU A 52 6.68 -10.67 0.67
N MET A 53 6.62 -11.10 -0.58
CA MET A 53 7.81 -11.54 -1.31
C MET A 53 8.76 -10.37 -1.54
N PRO A 54 10.09 -10.62 -1.54
CA PRO A 54 11.04 -9.55 -1.83
C PRO A 54 10.70 -8.87 -3.14
N TRP A 55 10.72 -7.54 -3.12
CA TRP A 55 10.37 -6.74 -4.28
C TRP A 55 11.60 -6.05 -4.84
N THR A 56 11.73 -6.07 -6.17
CA THR A 56 12.76 -5.34 -6.89
C THR A 56 12.10 -4.59 -8.05
N PRO A 57 12.68 -3.48 -8.52
CA PRO A 57 12.13 -2.77 -9.67
C PRO A 57 11.98 -3.71 -10.89
N GLY A 58 10.80 -3.64 -11.51
CA GLY A 58 10.49 -4.48 -12.68
C GLY A 58 9.97 -5.86 -12.39
N CYS A 59 9.88 -6.28 -11.13
CA CYS A 59 9.33 -7.60 -10.82
C CYS A 59 7.82 -7.64 -11.06
N ALA A 60 7.26 -8.86 -11.10
CA ALA A 60 5.88 -9.07 -11.55
C ALA A 60 4.82 -8.87 -10.46
N HIS A 61 5.21 -8.59 -9.23
CA HIS A 61 4.25 -8.41 -8.14
C HIS A 61 4.34 -7.00 -7.55
N TRP A 62 3.33 -6.66 -6.75
CA TRP A 62 3.20 -5.32 -6.18
C TRP A 62 4.25 -5.07 -5.10
N LEU A 63 4.83 -3.88 -5.13
CA LEU A 63 5.42 -3.31 -3.91
C LEU A 63 4.24 -2.87 -3.05
N CYS A 64 4.18 -3.33 -1.80
CA CYS A 64 3.13 -2.94 -0.88
C CYS A 64 3.75 -2.36 0.38
N LEU A 65 3.35 -1.14 0.71
CA LEU A 65 3.86 -0.42 1.87
C LEU A 65 2.70 -0.13 2.82
N VAL A 66 2.95 -0.32 4.12
CA VAL A 66 2.01 0.10 5.15
C VAL A 66 2.28 1.55 5.47
N VAL A 67 1.22 2.37 5.41
CA VAL A 67 1.28 3.79 5.71
C VAL A 67 0.91 4.00 7.16
N ARG A 68 1.84 4.55 7.96
CA ARG A 68 1.61 4.82 9.38
C ARG A 68 1.76 6.30 9.67
N ASP A 69 1.01 6.75 10.67
CA ASP A 69 1.21 8.09 11.25
C ASP A 69 2.58 8.09 11.94
N THR A 70 3.47 9.00 11.55
CA THR A 70 4.84 9.01 12.07
C THR A 70 4.87 9.23 13.58
N ALA A 71 4.00 10.09 14.11
CA ALA A 71 4.00 10.41 15.52
C ALA A 71 3.51 9.26 16.39
N SER A 72 2.44 8.57 15.97
CA SER A 72 1.82 7.52 16.78
C SER A 72 2.14 6.10 16.32
N GLN A 73 2.68 5.94 15.10
CA GLN A 73 2.91 4.65 14.45
C GLN A 73 1.62 3.86 14.20
N THR A 74 0.48 4.53 14.25
CA THR A 74 -0.81 3.92 13.98
C THR A 74 -0.91 3.61 12.49
N PRO A 75 -1.25 2.37 12.09
CA PRO A 75 -1.45 2.06 10.68
C PRO A 75 -2.70 2.75 10.15
N LEU A 76 -2.57 3.42 9.02
CA LEU A 76 -3.64 4.20 8.41
C LEU A 76 -4.13 3.57 7.12
N GLY A 77 -3.27 2.87 6.40
CA GLY A 77 -3.62 2.27 5.12
C GLY A 77 -2.44 1.56 4.50
N VAL A 78 -2.62 1.17 3.25
CA VAL A 78 -1.56 0.57 2.44
C VAL A 78 -1.49 1.30 1.12
N THR A 79 -0.30 1.38 0.55
CA THR A 79 -0.07 1.97 -0.76
C THR A 79 1.00 1.16 -1.48
N GLY A 80 1.11 1.34 -2.79
CA GLY A 80 2.13 0.65 -3.55
C GLY A 80 1.96 0.82 -5.03
N TYR A 81 2.82 0.15 -5.78
CA TYR A 81 2.71 0.14 -7.22
C TYR A 81 3.24 -1.17 -7.79
N ILE A 82 2.87 -1.45 -9.04
CA ILE A 82 3.41 -2.57 -9.79
C ILE A 82 3.94 -2.04 -11.11
N HIS A 83 5.11 -2.53 -11.52
CA HIS A 83 5.72 -2.15 -12.77
C HIS A 83 4.98 -2.80 -13.93
N ARG A 84 4.55 -1.99 -14.89
CA ARG A 84 3.89 -2.47 -16.10
C ARG A 84 4.83 -2.29 -17.29
N GLU A 85 4.36 -2.65 -18.47
CA GLU A 85 5.13 -2.53 -19.69
C GLU A 85 5.43 -1.06 -20.01
N GLN A 86 6.48 -0.81 -20.81
CA GLN A 86 6.86 0.50 -21.29
C GLN A 86 7.27 1.48 -20.18
N ASP A 87 7.87 0.93 -19.11
CA ASP A 87 8.35 1.73 -17.98
C ASP A 87 7.24 2.52 -17.28
N CYS A 88 6.04 1.98 -17.32
CA CYS A 88 4.89 2.55 -16.61
C CYS A 88 4.67 1.82 -15.29
N ALA A 89 4.00 2.47 -14.36
CA ALA A 89 3.59 1.85 -13.11
C ALA A 89 2.11 2.08 -12.87
N GLU A 90 1.46 1.05 -12.34
CA GLU A 90 0.09 1.19 -11.84
C GLU A 90 0.18 1.37 -10.33
N VAL A 91 -0.41 2.45 -9.82
CA VAL A 91 -0.38 2.77 -8.39
C VAL A 91 -1.72 2.48 -7.75
N GLY A 92 -1.71 2.18 -6.45
CA GLY A 92 -2.94 1.94 -5.71
C GLY A 92 -2.77 2.27 -4.24
N PHE A 93 -3.88 2.52 -3.57
CA PHE A 93 -3.88 2.71 -2.13
C PHE A 93 -5.27 2.41 -1.57
N LEU A 94 -5.27 1.99 -0.29
CA LEU A 94 -6.48 1.79 0.50
C LEU A 94 -6.23 2.41 1.87
N PHE A 95 -7.15 3.24 2.34
CA PHE A 95 -7.05 3.86 3.66
C PHE A 95 -8.24 3.48 4.53
N ALA A 96 -7.97 3.22 5.81
CA ALA A 96 -9.01 2.97 6.79
C ALA A 96 -9.96 4.18 6.88
N PRO A 97 -11.25 3.98 7.19
CA PRO A 97 -12.20 5.08 7.22
C PRO A 97 -11.80 6.24 8.11
N VAL A 98 -11.16 5.95 9.26
CA VAL A 98 -10.72 7.01 10.18
C VAL A 98 -9.62 7.89 9.59
N ALA A 99 -8.94 7.42 8.56
CA ALA A 99 -7.84 8.16 7.91
C ALA A 99 -8.30 8.91 6.67
N GLN A 100 -9.53 8.68 6.21
CA GLN A 100 -10.03 9.32 4.99
C GLN A 100 -10.36 10.79 5.23
N GLY A 101 -10.26 11.58 4.17
CA GLY A 101 -10.62 12.99 4.23
C GLY A 101 -9.59 13.90 4.91
N LYS A 102 -8.38 13.40 5.16
CA LYS A 102 -7.33 14.15 5.86
C LYS A 102 -6.12 14.48 4.98
N GLY A 103 -6.22 14.19 3.69
CA GLY A 103 -5.12 14.46 2.75
C GLY A 103 -4.02 13.42 2.74
N TYR A 104 -4.17 12.32 3.47
CA TYR A 104 -3.16 11.27 3.52
C TYR A 104 -2.98 10.57 2.16
N GLY A 105 -4.08 10.37 1.43
CA GLY A 105 -4.02 9.75 0.11
C GLY A 105 -3.15 10.55 -0.84
N PHE A 106 -3.36 11.85 -0.91
CA PHE A 106 -2.56 12.72 -1.77
C PHE A 106 -1.10 12.76 -1.34
N GLU A 107 -0.87 12.92 -0.04
CA GLU A 107 0.49 13.00 0.51
C GLU A 107 1.28 11.70 0.24
N SER A 108 0.67 10.55 0.48
CA SER A 108 1.32 9.26 0.25
C SER A 108 1.53 9.00 -1.23
N LEU A 109 0.57 9.36 -2.07
CA LEU A 109 0.66 9.15 -3.51
C LEU A 109 1.78 9.97 -4.12
N GLN A 110 1.92 11.23 -3.71
CA GLN A 110 2.99 12.09 -4.22
C GLN A 110 4.36 11.53 -3.85
N ALA A 111 4.53 11.11 -2.59
CA ALA A 111 5.78 10.52 -2.13
C ALA A 111 6.06 9.19 -2.82
N LEU A 112 5.03 8.40 -3.05
CA LEU A 112 5.16 7.12 -3.76
C LEU A 112 5.64 7.33 -5.19
N CYS A 113 5.10 8.31 -5.89
CA CYS A 113 5.53 8.63 -7.25
C CYS A 113 6.99 9.05 -7.29
N ASP A 114 7.41 9.90 -6.36
CA ASP A 114 8.81 10.32 -6.26
C ASP A 114 9.71 9.11 -6.00
N PHE A 115 9.29 8.21 -5.11
CA PHE A 115 10.01 6.98 -4.82
C PHE A 115 10.11 6.10 -6.08
N ALA A 116 9.01 5.95 -6.81
CA ALA A 116 8.98 5.11 -8.01
C ALA A 116 9.91 5.66 -9.10
N PHE A 117 9.93 6.96 -9.31
CA PHE A 117 10.82 7.58 -10.27
C PHE A 117 12.29 7.41 -9.89
N THR A 118 12.59 7.44 -8.59
CA THR A 118 13.95 7.30 -8.10
C THR A 118 14.43 5.85 -8.17
N GLN A 119 13.57 4.88 -7.80
CA GLN A 119 13.96 3.48 -7.63
C GLN A 119 13.54 2.59 -8.80
N GLY A 120 12.48 2.94 -9.49
CA GLY A 120 11.81 2.03 -10.41
C GLY A 120 12.13 2.22 -11.88
N ASN A 121 12.93 3.19 -12.25
CA ASN A 121 13.25 3.48 -13.67
C ASN A 121 12.00 3.77 -14.49
N ILE A 122 11.07 4.50 -13.92
CA ILE A 122 9.79 4.85 -14.53
C ILE A 122 9.82 6.24 -15.10
#